data_c44bef1c213071172bf225a047603292
#
_entry.id   c44bef1c213071172bf225a047603292
#
_cell.length_a   1.000
_cell.length_b   1.000
_cell.length_c   1.000
_cell.angle_alpha   90.00
_cell.angle_beta   90.00
_cell.angle_gamma   90.00
#
_symmetry.space_group_name_H-M   'P 1'
#
loop_
_entity.id
_entity.type
_entity.pdbx_description
1 polymer ?
#
loop_
_entity_poly.entity_id
_entity_poly.type
_entity_poly.pdbx_seq_one_letter_code
_entity_poly.pdbx_strand_id
1 'polypeptide(L)'
;LQLTGDLNMKLKLLGLTLIGMLALSGCDRIDPDSPLGKRKAIYQQMLDVKEDMGGMLRGRLAFDGDAFAAGAVRLDDLSRQPWQHYPAVREEQSDAREDVWQREARFNELARALEQQTAALVALTSEQPVTAEKVAPAFQQVEDACETCHKEFRAY
;
A
#
# COMPACT_ATOMS: atom_id res chain seq x y z
N LEU A 1 -4.70 12.50 65.41
CA LEU A 1 -5.88 12.77 64.56
C LEU A 1 -5.51 13.51 63.23
N GLN A 2 -4.27 13.34 62.69
CA GLN A 2 -3.81 14.06 61.50
C GLN A 2 -3.31 13.15 60.36
N LEU A 3 -3.33 11.82 60.53
CA LEU A 3 -2.78 10.86 59.55
C LEU A 3 -3.78 10.42 58.43
N THR A 4 -5.08 10.68 58.62
CA THR A 4 -6.11 10.24 57.68
C THR A 4 -6.36 11.25 56.53
N GLY A 5 -6.03 12.53 56.76
CA GLY A 5 -6.19 13.61 55.77
C GLY A 5 -5.19 13.55 54.64
N ASP A 6 -3.94 13.19 54.95
CA ASP A 6 -2.84 13.15 53.97
C ASP A 6 -2.94 11.96 53.01
N LEU A 7 -3.47 10.82 53.49
CA LEU A 7 -3.63 9.62 52.66
C LEU A 7 -4.74 9.82 51.59
N ASN A 8 -5.84 10.50 51.98
CA ASN A 8 -6.92 10.80 51.04
C ASN A 8 -6.52 11.85 49.99
N MET A 9 -5.68 12.79 50.34
CA MET A 9 -5.22 13.83 49.41
C MET A 9 -4.20 13.22 48.41
N LYS A 10 -3.30 12.35 48.89
CA LYS A 10 -2.36 11.59 48.01
C LYS A 10 -3.07 10.62 47.05
N LEU A 11 -4.15 9.97 47.53
CA LEU A 11 -4.95 9.06 46.72
C LEU A 11 -5.74 9.81 45.63
N LYS A 12 -6.26 11.01 45.92
CA LYS A 12 -6.94 11.90 44.95
C LYS A 12 -5.98 12.47 43.93
N LEU A 13 -4.77 12.82 44.30
CA LEU A 13 -3.73 13.27 43.36
C LEU A 13 -3.24 12.14 42.47
N LEU A 14 -3.09 10.90 42.99
CA LEU A 14 -2.71 9.75 42.21
C LEU A 14 -3.81 9.35 41.18
N GLY A 15 -5.08 9.47 41.57
CA GLY A 15 -6.23 9.23 40.70
C GLY A 15 -6.33 10.24 39.56
N LEU A 16 -6.01 11.52 39.83
CA LEU A 16 -6.08 12.57 38.80
C LEU A 16 -4.96 12.46 37.76
N THR A 17 -3.77 12.01 38.17
CA THR A 17 -2.64 11.78 37.23
C THR A 17 -2.84 10.56 36.37
N LEU A 18 -3.56 9.51 36.82
CA LEU A 18 -3.81 8.31 36.04
C LEU A 18 -4.87 8.55 34.95
N ILE A 19 -5.85 9.43 35.19
CA ILE A 19 -6.87 9.80 34.19
C ILE A 19 -6.28 10.71 33.10
N GLY A 20 -5.27 11.51 33.41
CA GLY A 20 -4.59 12.39 32.44
C GLY A 20 -3.73 11.64 31.41
N MET A 21 -3.28 10.41 31.68
CA MET A 21 -2.43 9.63 30.77
C MET A 21 -3.19 8.80 29.73
N LEU A 22 -4.51 8.63 29.88
CA LEU A 22 -5.31 7.88 28.90
C LEU A 22 -5.80 8.72 27.69
N ALA A 23 -5.59 10.03 27.70
CA ALA A 23 -6.10 10.93 26.65
C ALA A 23 -5.13 11.17 25.48
N LEU A 24 -3.93 10.56 25.47
CA LEU A 24 -2.87 10.83 24.46
C LEU A 24 -2.66 9.71 23.43
N SER A 25 -3.50 8.71 23.40
CA SER A 25 -3.48 7.69 22.31
C SER A 25 -4.49 8.01 21.21
N GLY A 26 -4.54 9.24 20.75
CA GLY A 26 -5.03 9.58 19.43
C GLY A 26 -4.04 9.03 18.42
N CYS A 27 -4.04 7.70 18.16
CA CYS A 27 -3.48 7.18 16.94
C CYS A 27 -4.24 7.86 15.81
N ASP A 28 -3.54 8.64 15.04
CA ASP A 28 -3.99 9.30 13.82
C ASP A 28 -4.31 8.21 12.78
N ARG A 29 -5.45 7.52 13.00
CA ARG A 29 -5.89 6.42 12.15
C ARG A 29 -6.48 7.02 10.89
N ILE A 30 -5.90 6.66 9.76
CA ILE A 30 -6.46 6.98 8.46
C ILE A 30 -7.84 6.31 8.39
N ASP A 31 -8.86 7.11 8.10
CA ASP A 31 -10.22 6.61 7.86
C ASP A 31 -10.20 5.66 6.65
N PRO A 32 -10.59 4.38 6.80
CA PRO A 32 -10.59 3.40 5.71
C PRO A 32 -11.54 3.80 4.57
N ASP A 33 -12.58 4.57 4.83
CA ASP A 33 -13.53 5.04 3.83
C ASP A 33 -13.10 6.30 3.10
N SER A 34 -12.06 6.98 3.60
CA SER A 34 -11.47 8.14 2.93
C SER A 34 -10.78 7.75 1.61
N PRO A 35 -10.61 8.69 0.66
CA PRO A 35 -9.83 8.43 -0.56
C PRO A 35 -8.43 7.88 -0.26
N LEU A 36 -7.74 8.43 0.74
CA LEU A 36 -6.42 7.95 1.17
C LEU A 36 -6.48 6.53 1.71
N GLY A 37 -7.47 6.20 2.56
CA GLY A 37 -7.64 4.86 3.12
C GLY A 37 -7.90 3.82 2.04
N LYS A 38 -8.81 4.10 1.10
CA LYS A 38 -9.11 3.24 -0.05
C LYS A 38 -7.87 3.02 -0.92
N ARG A 39 -7.16 4.08 -1.26
CA ARG A 39 -5.93 4.01 -2.06
C ARG A 39 -4.84 3.17 -1.37
N LYS A 40 -4.62 3.37 -0.08
CA LYS A 40 -3.64 2.58 0.71
C LYS A 40 -4.03 1.10 0.77
N ALA A 41 -5.30 0.78 0.93
CA ALA A 41 -5.79 -0.60 0.93
C ALA A 41 -5.58 -1.29 -0.42
N ILE A 42 -5.79 -0.59 -1.54
CA ILE A 42 -5.52 -1.11 -2.88
C ILE A 42 -4.03 -1.38 -3.07
N TYR A 43 -3.17 -0.42 -2.71
CA TYR A 43 -1.72 -0.59 -2.83
C TYR A 43 -1.19 -1.73 -1.95
N GLN A 44 -1.77 -1.93 -0.75
CA GLN A 44 -1.41 -3.08 0.08
C GLN A 44 -1.75 -4.40 -0.61
N GLN A 45 -2.94 -4.53 -1.19
CA GLN A 45 -3.32 -5.72 -1.95
C GLN A 45 -2.40 -5.95 -3.17
N MET A 46 -2.03 -4.89 -3.88
CA MET A 46 -1.06 -5.00 -4.99
C MET A 46 0.30 -5.50 -4.49
N LEU A 47 0.76 -5.00 -3.35
CA LEU A 47 2.02 -5.43 -2.74
C LEU A 47 1.96 -6.91 -2.36
N ASP A 48 0.89 -7.35 -1.72
CA ASP A 48 0.72 -8.75 -1.27
C ASP A 48 0.77 -9.70 -2.49
N VAL A 49 0.00 -9.41 -3.54
CA VAL A 49 0.00 -10.21 -4.78
C VAL A 49 1.39 -10.22 -5.45
N LYS A 50 2.02 -9.05 -5.54
CA LYS A 50 3.37 -8.92 -6.13
C LYS A 50 4.41 -9.70 -5.33
N GLU A 51 4.34 -9.67 -3.99
CA GLU A 51 5.26 -10.42 -3.13
C GLU A 51 5.12 -11.95 -3.26
N ASP A 52 3.89 -12.45 -3.40
CA ASP A 52 3.64 -13.87 -3.66
C ASP A 52 4.20 -14.29 -5.02
N MET A 53 3.89 -13.55 -6.08
CA MET A 53 4.40 -13.82 -7.43
C MET A 53 5.93 -13.74 -7.47
N GLY A 54 6.51 -12.70 -6.91
CA GLY A 54 7.94 -12.54 -6.81
C GLY A 54 8.60 -13.60 -5.92
N GLY A 55 7.89 -14.07 -4.89
CA GLY A 55 8.30 -15.19 -4.05
C GLY A 55 8.48 -16.49 -4.83
N MET A 56 7.54 -16.79 -5.75
CA MET A 56 7.62 -17.93 -6.66
C MET A 56 8.82 -17.81 -7.61
N LEU A 57 9.03 -16.63 -8.21
CA LEU A 57 10.13 -16.42 -9.16
C LEU A 57 11.52 -16.45 -8.49
N ARG A 58 11.62 -16.00 -7.24
CA ARG A 58 12.87 -15.98 -6.46
C ARG A 58 13.12 -17.24 -5.66
N GLY A 59 12.27 -18.27 -5.80
CA GLY A 59 12.42 -19.58 -5.15
C GLY A 59 12.12 -19.58 -3.65
N ARG A 60 11.48 -18.54 -3.11
CA ARG A 60 10.97 -18.53 -1.71
C ARG A 60 9.70 -19.33 -1.56
N LEU A 61 8.91 -19.41 -2.63
CA LEU A 61 7.73 -20.25 -2.77
C LEU A 61 7.93 -21.21 -3.96
N ALA A 62 7.29 -22.37 -3.92
CA ALA A 62 7.26 -23.26 -5.07
C ALA A 62 6.54 -22.54 -6.23
N PHE A 63 7.10 -22.63 -7.46
CA PHE A 63 6.46 -22.05 -8.62
C PHE A 63 5.22 -22.87 -9.01
N ASP A 64 4.08 -22.22 -9.08
CA ASP A 64 2.81 -22.75 -9.54
C ASP A 64 2.29 -21.84 -10.66
N GLY A 65 2.23 -22.35 -11.88
CA GLY A 65 1.85 -21.58 -13.07
C GLY A 65 0.41 -21.07 -13.03
N ASP A 66 -0.52 -21.85 -12.47
CA ASP A 66 -1.93 -21.45 -12.38
C ASP A 66 -2.11 -20.38 -11.30
N ALA A 67 -1.46 -20.53 -10.15
CA ALA A 67 -1.45 -19.52 -9.10
C ALA A 67 -0.79 -18.22 -9.58
N PHE A 68 0.32 -18.32 -10.34
CA PHE A 68 0.98 -17.15 -10.92
C PHE A 68 0.07 -16.40 -11.91
N ALA A 69 -0.63 -17.15 -12.80
CA ALA A 69 -1.58 -16.58 -13.75
C ALA A 69 -2.77 -15.88 -13.04
N ALA A 70 -3.31 -16.51 -12.01
CA ALA A 70 -4.35 -15.89 -11.18
C ALA A 70 -3.85 -14.60 -10.49
N GLY A 71 -2.61 -14.60 -10.00
CA GLY A 71 -1.93 -13.43 -9.45
C GLY A 71 -1.80 -12.30 -10.48
N ALA A 72 -1.42 -12.63 -11.73
CA ALA A 72 -1.31 -11.65 -12.81
C ALA A 72 -2.65 -10.95 -13.10
N VAL A 73 -3.74 -11.71 -13.21
CA VAL A 73 -5.10 -11.15 -13.37
C VAL A 73 -5.48 -10.26 -12.20
N ARG A 74 -5.23 -10.72 -10.97
CA ARG A 74 -5.54 -9.93 -9.77
C ARG A 74 -4.74 -8.63 -9.72
N LEU A 75 -3.46 -8.67 -10.09
CA LEU A 75 -2.59 -7.50 -10.09
C LEU A 75 -3.04 -6.48 -11.16
N ASP A 76 -3.45 -6.96 -12.34
CA ASP A 76 -3.99 -6.10 -13.41
C ASP A 76 -5.28 -5.40 -12.99
N ASP A 77 -6.22 -6.13 -12.38
CA ASP A 77 -7.45 -5.54 -11.85
C ASP A 77 -7.16 -4.46 -10.80
N LEU A 78 -6.25 -4.73 -9.88
CA LEU A 78 -5.87 -3.79 -8.82
C LEU A 78 -5.12 -2.56 -9.37
N SER A 79 -4.29 -2.72 -10.39
CA SER A 79 -3.48 -1.64 -10.96
C SER A 79 -4.30 -0.49 -11.53
N ARG A 80 -5.57 -0.72 -11.86
CA ARG A 80 -6.50 0.27 -12.42
C ARG A 80 -7.27 1.07 -11.39
N GLN A 81 -7.25 0.64 -10.12
CA GLN A 81 -8.16 1.16 -9.11
C GLN A 81 -7.65 2.39 -8.33
N PRO A 82 -6.35 2.60 -8.07
CA PRO A 82 -5.90 3.67 -7.17
C PRO A 82 -6.19 5.08 -7.68
N TRP A 83 -6.17 5.28 -8.98
CA TRP A 83 -6.10 6.59 -9.62
C TRP A 83 -7.33 7.45 -9.36
N GLN A 84 -8.51 6.85 -9.23
CA GLN A 84 -9.75 7.54 -8.90
C GLN A 84 -9.83 8.04 -7.43
N HIS A 85 -8.89 7.63 -6.60
CA HIS A 85 -8.83 7.97 -5.18
C HIS A 85 -7.78 9.04 -4.85
N TYR A 86 -7.33 9.80 -5.85
CA TYR A 86 -6.52 11.00 -5.64
C TYR A 86 -7.44 12.22 -5.66
N PRO A 87 -7.65 12.91 -4.50
CA PRO A 87 -8.46 14.13 -4.44
C PRO A 87 -7.72 15.30 -5.11
N ALA A 88 -8.41 16.43 -5.30
CA ALA A 88 -7.83 17.62 -5.92
C ALA A 88 -6.67 18.26 -5.12
N VAL A 89 -6.57 17.96 -3.83
CA VAL A 89 -5.52 18.43 -2.92
C VAL A 89 -4.88 17.26 -2.20
N ARG A 90 -3.58 17.37 -1.92
CA ARG A 90 -2.84 16.39 -1.15
C ARG A 90 -3.40 16.26 0.27
N GLU A 91 -3.64 15.05 0.72
CA GLU A 91 -3.96 14.77 2.12
C GLU A 91 -2.68 14.79 2.97
N GLU A 92 -2.78 15.33 4.18
CA GLU A 92 -1.64 15.55 5.08
C GLU A 92 -0.89 14.25 5.41
N GLN A 93 -1.62 13.14 5.62
CA GLN A 93 -1.05 11.83 5.94
C GLN A 93 -0.66 11.00 4.70
N SER A 94 -0.68 11.60 3.52
CA SER A 94 -0.34 10.92 2.28
C SER A 94 1.17 10.80 2.08
N ASP A 95 1.63 9.61 1.70
CA ASP A 95 3.01 9.39 1.24
C ASP A 95 3.22 9.88 -0.22
N ALA A 96 2.18 10.37 -0.90
CA ALA A 96 2.31 10.99 -2.21
C ALA A 96 2.99 12.34 -2.10
N ARG A 97 3.97 12.60 -2.96
CA ARG A 97 4.61 13.92 -3.06
C ARG A 97 3.67 14.89 -3.76
N GLU A 98 3.87 16.18 -3.54
CA GLU A 98 3.09 17.23 -4.22
C GLU A 98 3.23 17.19 -5.74
N ASP A 99 4.33 16.62 -6.23
CA ASP A 99 4.58 16.39 -7.66
C ASP A 99 3.43 15.63 -8.37
N VAL A 100 2.64 14.82 -7.64
CA VAL A 100 1.45 14.14 -8.20
C VAL A 100 0.48 15.15 -8.80
N TRP A 101 0.27 16.28 -8.12
CA TRP A 101 -0.66 17.35 -8.55
C TRP A 101 0.00 18.38 -9.44
N GLN A 102 1.29 18.64 -9.26
CA GLN A 102 2.05 19.61 -10.06
C GLN A 102 2.45 19.04 -11.44
N ARG A 103 2.64 17.72 -11.52
CA ARG A 103 3.07 17.00 -12.73
C ARG A 103 2.08 15.91 -13.12
N GLU A 104 0.78 16.24 -13.06
CA GLU A 104 -0.32 15.29 -13.27
C GLU A 104 -0.21 14.49 -14.58
N ALA A 105 0.20 15.13 -15.66
CA ALA A 105 0.40 14.46 -16.95
C ALA A 105 1.44 13.32 -16.86
N ARG A 106 2.54 13.57 -16.17
CA ARG A 106 3.60 12.57 -15.94
C ARG A 106 3.13 11.46 -14.98
N PHE A 107 2.41 11.81 -13.93
CA PHE A 107 1.82 10.84 -13.02
C PHE A 107 0.87 9.89 -13.76
N ASN A 108 -0.02 10.44 -14.58
CA ASN A 108 -0.96 9.66 -15.40
C ASN A 108 -0.25 8.80 -16.46
N GLU A 109 0.84 9.28 -17.04
CA GLU A 109 1.68 8.50 -17.96
C GLU A 109 2.23 7.25 -17.27
N LEU A 110 2.80 7.38 -16.06
CA LEU A 110 3.36 6.25 -15.32
C LEU A 110 2.27 5.30 -14.80
N ALA A 111 1.11 5.82 -14.43
CA ALA A 111 -0.05 4.99 -14.09
C ALA A 111 -0.44 4.08 -15.26
N ARG A 112 -0.55 4.65 -16.47
CA ARG A 112 -0.86 3.87 -17.69
C ARG A 112 0.25 2.91 -18.08
N ALA A 113 1.52 3.26 -17.84
CA ALA A 113 2.63 2.37 -18.07
C ALA A 113 2.53 1.12 -17.19
N LEU A 114 2.18 1.28 -15.91
CA LEU A 114 1.93 0.13 -15.02
C LEU A 114 0.78 -0.74 -15.54
N GLU A 115 -0.36 -0.13 -15.90
CA GLU A 115 -1.53 -0.85 -16.45
C GLU A 115 -1.20 -1.62 -17.73
N GLN A 116 -0.33 -1.08 -18.59
CA GLN A 116 0.14 -1.76 -19.78
C GLN A 116 1.02 -2.97 -19.46
N GLN A 117 1.91 -2.86 -18.48
CA GLN A 117 2.78 -3.97 -18.09
C GLN A 117 1.98 -5.09 -17.39
N THR A 118 1.01 -4.76 -16.56
CA THR A 118 0.15 -5.77 -15.93
C THR A 118 -0.73 -6.48 -16.97
N ALA A 119 -1.31 -5.75 -17.93
CA ALA A 119 -2.07 -6.34 -19.03
C ALA A 119 -1.20 -7.25 -19.93
N ALA A 120 0.04 -6.86 -20.22
CA ALA A 120 0.98 -7.69 -20.98
C ALA A 120 1.33 -8.98 -20.22
N LEU A 121 1.48 -8.92 -18.90
CA LEU A 121 1.72 -10.08 -18.05
C LEU A 121 0.50 -11.04 -18.09
N VAL A 122 -0.73 -10.52 -18.01
CA VAL A 122 -1.96 -11.32 -18.15
C VAL A 122 -2.01 -12.02 -19.53
N ALA A 123 -1.72 -11.29 -20.60
CA ALA A 123 -1.71 -11.87 -21.95
C ALA A 123 -0.69 -13.01 -22.05
N LEU A 124 0.51 -12.83 -21.49
CA LEU A 124 1.56 -13.85 -21.49
C LEU A 124 1.19 -15.09 -20.68
N THR A 125 0.55 -14.91 -19.52
CA THR A 125 0.12 -16.02 -18.65
C THR A 125 -1.12 -16.75 -19.13
N SER A 126 -1.87 -16.20 -20.10
CA SER A 126 -2.97 -16.90 -20.76
C SER A 126 -2.51 -18.01 -21.72
N GLU A 127 -1.24 -17.99 -22.11
CA GLU A 127 -0.62 -18.98 -22.99
C GLU A 127 0.07 -20.09 -22.20
N GLN A 128 -0.46 -21.31 -22.23
CA GLN A 128 0.10 -22.46 -21.51
C GLN A 128 1.29 -23.10 -22.27
N PRO A 129 2.26 -23.71 -21.59
CA PRO A 129 2.42 -23.73 -20.14
C PRO A 129 2.97 -22.41 -19.59
N VAL A 130 2.56 -22.02 -18.38
CA VAL A 130 3.14 -20.91 -17.62
C VAL A 130 4.36 -21.43 -16.86
N THR A 131 5.55 -20.96 -17.21
CA THR A 131 6.81 -21.33 -16.53
C THR A 131 7.51 -20.10 -15.98
N ALA A 132 8.34 -20.29 -14.95
CA ALA A 132 9.09 -19.18 -14.33
C ALA A 132 9.96 -18.43 -15.34
N GLU A 133 10.67 -19.15 -16.22
CA GLU A 133 11.54 -18.55 -17.24
C GLU A 133 10.75 -17.70 -18.24
N LYS A 134 9.54 -18.16 -18.61
CA LYS A 134 8.67 -17.45 -19.56
C LYS A 134 8.18 -16.11 -18.98
N VAL A 135 7.78 -16.10 -17.72
CA VAL A 135 7.08 -14.94 -17.14
C VAL A 135 8.00 -13.98 -16.40
N ALA A 136 9.20 -14.41 -15.97
CA ALA A 136 10.12 -13.56 -15.18
C ALA A 136 10.46 -12.21 -15.84
N PRO A 137 10.78 -12.14 -17.16
CA PRO A 137 11.08 -10.86 -17.79
C PRO A 137 9.89 -9.89 -17.79
N ALA A 138 8.66 -10.38 -18.04
CA ALA A 138 7.47 -9.54 -18.03
C ALA A 138 7.10 -9.08 -16.61
N PHE A 139 7.27 -9.95 -15.61
CA PHE A 139 7.08 -9.58 -14.22
C PHE A 139 8.08 -8.51 -13.77
N GLN A 140 9.34 -8.61 -14.21
CA GLN A 140 10.35 -7.56 -13.95
C GLN A 140 9.91 -6.20 -14.52
N GLN A 141 9.31 -6.14 -15.70
CA GLN A 141 8.78 -4.88 -16.24
C GLN A 141 7.66 -4.27 -15.36
N VAL A 142 6.84 -5.11 -14.73
CA VAL A 142 5.86 -4.62 -13.75
C VAL A 142 6.56 -4.04 -12.50
N GLU A 143 7.57 -4.72 -11.98
CA GLU A 143 8.36 -4.22 -10.83
C GLU A 143 9.07 -2.89 -11.18
N ASP A 144 9.65 -2.77 -12.36
CA ASP A 144 10.33 -1.56 -12.84
C ASP A 144 9.34 -0.39 -13.00
N ALA A 145 8.12 -0.64 -13.47
CA ALA A 145 7.08 0.37 -13.57
C ALA A 145 6.67 0.89 -12.18
N CYS A 146 6.51 0.00 -11.19
CA CYS A 146 6.25 0.38 -9.81
C CYS A 146 7.39 1.25 -9.24
N GLU A 147 8.63 0.82 -9.42
CA GLU A 147 9.81 1.52 -8.90
C GLU A 147 9.96 2.91 -9.54
N THR A 148 9.77 3.02 -10.85
CA THR A 148 9.89 4.28 -11.58
C THR A 148 8.89 5.32 -11.07
N CYS A 149 7.62 4.92 -10.86
CA CYS A 149 6.61 5.78 -10.30
C CYS A 149 6.94 6.19 -8.86
N HIS A 150 7.39 5.25 -8.03
CA HIS A 150 7.76 5.53 -6.64
C HIS A 150 8.93 6.50 -6.52
N LYS A 151 9.96 6.39 -7.37
CA LYS A 151 11.11 7.32 -7.38
C LYS A 151 10.68 8.78 -7.62
N GLU A 152 9.67 9.00 -8.47
CA GLU A 152 9.21 10.33 -8.81
C GLU A 152 8.17 10.88 -7.83
N PHE A 153 7.25 10.05 -7.34
CA PHE A 153 6.00 10.50 -6.74
C PHE A 153 5.75 10.04 -5.29
N ARG A 154 6.60 9.19 -4.71
CA ARG A 154 6.47 8.73 -3.34
C ARG A 154 7.48 9.43 -2.41
N ALA A 155 7.01 9.93 -1.25
CA ALA A 155 7.85 10.34 -0.13
C ALA A 155 8.30 9.11 0.68
N TYR A 156 9.54 9.12 1.19
CA TYR A 156 10.12 8.07 2.05
C TYR A 156 10.39 8.65 3.44
#